data_b088822bc9ae9b11fdc65a879d29d0be
#
_entry.id   b088822bc9ae9b11fdc65a879d29d0be
#
_cell.length_a   1.000
_cell.length_b   1.000
_cell.length_c   1.000
_cell.angle_alpha   90.00
_cell.angle_beta   90.00
_cell.angle_gamma   90.00
#
_symmetry.space_group_name_H-M   'P 1'
#
loop_
_entity.id
_entity.type
_entity.pdbx_description
1 polymer ?
#
loop_
_entity_poly.entity_id
_entity_poly.type
_entity_poly.pdbx_seq_one_letter_code
_entity_poly.pdbx_strand_id
1 'polypeptide(L)'
;MTKVQKSEAEWRAELSPEQYHVLREKGTERPGSGEYDHVFDDGTYHCAGCGAELFRSETKYDSGCGWPAFYAPASEGAIDEESDTTLGMLRTEVMCSNCGGHLGHVFPDGPAPTGIRYCINSAALQLEED
;
A
#
# COMPACT_ATOMS: atom_id res chain seq x y z
N MET A 1 4.02 9.35 -13.64
CA MET A 1 4.38 8.40 -14.71
C MET A 1 5.03 7.16 -14.12
N THR A 2 4.58 6.00 -14.55
CA THR A 2 5.09 4.72 -14.04
C THR A 2 6.49 4.46 -14.60
N LYS A 3 7.44 4.11 -13.73
CA LYS A 3 8.83 3.86 -14.13
C LYS A 3 9.08 2.40 -14.48
N VAL A 4 8.34 1.48 -13.87
CA VAL A 4 8.43 0.04 -14.15
C VAL A 4 7.24 -0.35 -15.00
N GLN A 5 7.51 -0.94 -16.16
CA GLN A 5 6.48 -1.39 -17.08
C GLN A 5 6.71 -2.85 -17.41
N LYS A 6 5.72 -3.70 -17.09
CA LYS A 6 5.76 -5.12 -17.34
C LYS A 6 4.41 -5.54 -17.90
N SER A 7 4.42 -6.59 -18.72
CA SER A 7 3.18 -7.16 -19.22
C SER A 7 2.41 -7.86 -18.09
N GLU A 8 1.13 -8.09 -18.31
CA GLU A 8 0.31 -8.82 -17.36
C GLU A 8 0.89 -10.22 -17.08
N ALA A 9 1.38 -10.88 -18.10
CA ALA A 9 1.99 -12.21 -17.95
C ALA A 9 3.24 -12.16 -17.07
N GLU A 10 4.07 -11.12 -17.23
CA GLU A 10 5.26 -10.95 -16.40
C GLU A 10 4.91 -10.74 -14.95
N TRP A 11 3.89 -9.90 -14.66
CA TRP A 11 3.44 -9.70 -13.29
C TRP A 11 2.91 -10.99 -12.67
N ARG A 12 2.14 -11.76 -13.42
CA ARG A 12 1.60 -13.05 -12.93
C ARG A 12 2.68 -14.06 -12.64
N ALA A 13 3.78 -14.02 -13.38
CA ALA A 13 4.89 -14.94 -13.15
C ALA A 13 5.68 -14.59 -11.89
N GLU A 14 5.75 -13.31 -11.52
CA GLU A 14 6.56 -12.85 -10.39
C GLU A 14 5.80 -12.74 -9.08
N LEU A 15 4.48 -12.51 -9.12
CA LEU A 15 3.67 -12.28 -7.94
C LEU A 15 2.86 -13.51 -7.56
N SER A 16 2.57 -13.67 -6.26
CA SER A 16 1.60 -14.67 -5.83
C SER A 16 0.21 -14.26 -6.34
N PRO A 17 -0.76 -15.17 -6.39
CA PRO A 17 -2.12 -14.81 -6.81
C PRO A 17 -2.72 -13.66 -5.99
N GLU A 18 -2.48 -13.65 -4.67
CA GLU A 18 -2.97 -12.59 -3.80
C GLU A 18 -2.30 -11.25 -4.09
N GLN A 19 -0.98 -11.24 -4.27
CA GLN A 19 -0.24 -10.03 -4.62
C GLN A 19 -0.69 -9.48 -5.96
N TYR A 20 -0.87 -10.35 -6.94
CA TYR A 20 -1.34 -9.94 -8.26
C TYR A 20 -2.73 -9.31 -8.18
N HIS A 21 -3.63 -9.95 -7.44
CA HIS A 21 -5.00 -9.43 -7.27
C HIS A 21 -5.00 -8.03 -6.66
N VAL A 22 -4.22 -7.80 -5.63
CA VAL A 22 -4.16 -6.49 -4.97
C VAL A 22 -3.46 -5.45 -5.83
N LEU A 23 -2.25 -5.76 -6.32
CA LEU A 23 -1.41 -4.78 -7.01
C LEU A 23 -1.87 -4.46 -8.43
N ARG A 24 -2.35 -5.44 -9.16
CA ARG A 24 -2.64 -5.27 -10.59
C ARG A 24 -4.11 -5.31 -10.94
N GLU A 25 -4.94 -5.89 -10.08
CA GLU A 25 -6.39 -5.96 -10.30
C GLU A 25 -7.19 -5.07 -9.35
N LYS A 26 -6.49 -4.22 -8.58
CA LYS A 26 -7.09 -3.30 -7.60
C LYS A 26 -7.93 -4.02 -6.55
N GLY A 27 -7.52 -5.23 -6.19
CA GLY A 27 -8.21 -5.99 -5.15
C GLY A 27 -7.90 -5.45 -3.76
N THR A 28 -8.71 -5.88 -2.80
CA THR A 28 -8.54 -5.51 -1.39
C THR A 28 -8.56 -6.80 -0.57
N GLU A 29 -7.57 -6.96 0.31
CA GLU A 29 -7.57 -8.09 1.24
C GLU A 29 -8.64 -7.89 2.30
N ARG A 30 -9.08 -8.98 2.94
CA ARG A 30 -10.08 -8.89 4.01
C ARG A 30 -9.47 -8.19 5.23
N PRO A 31 -10.26 -7.37 5.95
CA PRO A 31 -9.78 -6.74 7.18
C PRO A 31 -9.25 -7.79 8.16
N GLY A 32 -8.08 -7.53 8.74
CA GLY A 32 -7.46 -8.42 9.70
C GLY A 32 -6.78 -9.65 9.14
N SER A 33 -6.83 -9.84 7.81
CA SER A 33 -6.24 -11.04 7.18
C SER A 33 -4.79 -10.84 6.77
N GLY A 34 -4.30 -9.60 6.72
CA GLY A 34 -2.98 -9.29 6.20
C GLY A 34 -1.86 -9.65 7.17
N GLU A 35 -0.73 -10.05 6.61
CA GLU A 35 0.45 -10.44 7.38
C GLU A 35 0.97 -9.32 8.28
N TYR A 36 0.90 -8.08 7.83
CA TYR A 36 1.49 -6.95 8.55
C TYR A 36 0.51 -6.11 9.35
N ASP A 37 -0.75 -6.51 9.44
CA ASP A 37 -1.76 -5.71 10.14
C ASP A 37 -1.33 -5.38 11.58
N HIS A 38 -0.84 -6.37 12.31
CA HIS A 38 -0.41 -6.20 13.70
C HIS A 38 1.10 -6.35 13.89
N VAL A 39 1.89 -6.11 12.86
CA VAL A 39 3.34 -6.16 12.92
C VAL A 39 3.88 -4.73 13.06
N PHE A 40 4.67 -4.49 14.11
CA PHE A 40 5.22 -3.16 14.39
C PHE A 40 6.76 -3.19 14.54
N ASP A 41 7.41 -4.20 13.96
CA ASP A 41 8.86 -4.31 13.97
C ASP A 41 9.49 -3.16 13.18
N ASP A 42 10.66 -2.70 13.61
CA ASP A 42 11.38 -1.64 12.92
C ASP A 42 11.83 -2.09 11.53
N GLY A 43 11.61 -1.25 10.54
CA GLY A 43 12.04 -1.57 9.18
C GLY A 43 11.41 -0.68 8.14
N THR A 44 11.60 -1.09 6.90
CA THR A 44 11.11 -0.38 5.72
C THR A 44 10.15 -1.29 4.96
N TYR A 45 9.00 -0.76 4.58
CA TYR A 45 8.01 -1.47 3.78
C TYR A 45 8.21 -1.14 2.31
N HIS A 46 8.55 -2.16 1.53
CA HIS A 46 8.77 -2.05 0.08
C HIS A 46 7.55 -2.52 -0.70
N CYS A 47 7.41 -2.02 -1.92
CA CYS A 47 6.39 -2.52 -2.82
C CYS A 47 6.67 -3.99 -3.15
N ALA A 48 5.68 -4.86 -2.94
CA ALA A 48 5.84 -6.28 -3.24
C ALA A 48 6.06 -6.54 -4.74
N GLY A 49 5.64 -5.60 -5.59
CA GLY A 49 5.78 -5.76 -7.04
C GLY A 49 7.13 -5.33 -7.58
N CYS A 50 7.62 -4.17 -7.15
CA CYS A 50 8.83 -3.60 -7.76
C CYS A 50 9.98 -3.34 -6.79
N GLY A 51 9.76 -3.50 -5.47
CA GLY A 51 10.79 -3.30 -4.47
C GLY A 51 11.04 -1.86 -4.06
N ALA A 52 10.28 -0.90 -4.57
CA ALA A 52 10.45 0.51 -4.20
C ALA A 52 10.10 0.72 -2.72
N GLU A 53 10.84 1.61 -2.06
CA GLU A 53 10.55 1.98 -0.67
C GLU A 53 9.28 2.82 -0.62
N LEU A 54 8.29 2.37 0.15
CA LEU A 54 6.98 3.01 0.21
C LEU A 54 6.69 3.66 1.57
N PHE A 55 6.88 2.91 2.64
CA PHE A 55 6.59 3.38 4.00
C PHE A 55 7.66 2.90 4.96
N ARG A 56 7.77 3.58 6.10
CA ARG A 56 8.71 3.20 7.15
C ARG A 56 7.95 2.93 8.44
N SER A 57 8.50 2.05 9.27
CA SER A 57 7.85 1.66 10.54
C SER A 57 7.60 2.83 11.48
N GLU A 58 8.40 3.90 11.39
CA GLU A 58 8.24 5.07 12.25
C GLU A 58 6.87 5.74 12.09
N THR A 59 6.24 5.59 10.92
CA THR A 59 4.92 6.19 10.66
C THR A 59 3.78 5.20 10.76
N LYS A 60 4.08 3.92 11.06
CA LYS A 60 3.05 2.91 11.22
C LYS A 60 2.41 3.00 12.59
N TYR A 61 1.10 2.88 12.65
CA TYR A 61 0.37 2.92 13.92
C TYR A 61 -0.84 1.99 13.85
N ASP A 62 -1.39 1.65 15.02
CA ASP A 62 -2.57 0.80 15.11
C ASP A 62 -3.83 1.66 15.02
N SER A 63 -4.46 1.68 13.85
CA SER A 63 -5.68 2.45 13.63
C SER A 63 -6.95 1.65 13.91
N GLY A 64 -6.82 0.33 14.06
CA GLY A 64 -7.99 -0.54 14.22
C GLY A 64 -8.79 -0.75 12.94
N CYS A 65 -8.27 -0.33 11.78
CA CYS A 65 -9.02 -0.42 10.52
C CYS A 65 -9.00 -1.81 9.88
N GLY A 66 -8.14 -2.71 10.37
CA GLY A 66 -8.03 -4.05 9.80
C GLY A 66 -6.96 -4.20 8.71
N TRP A 67 -6.22 -3.13 8.43
CA TRP A 67 -5.11 -3.11 7.48
C TRP A 67 -3.95 -2.32 8.06
N PRO A 68 -2.72 -2.57 7.60
CA PRO A 68 -1.58 -1.74 7.99
C PRO A 68 -1.89 -0.26 7.74
N ALA A 69 -1.65 0.58 8.73
CA ALA A 69 -1.94 2.01 8.62
C ALA A 69 -0.69 2.82 8.89
N PHE A 70 -0.50 3.88 8.09
CA PHE A 70 0.64 4.78 8.20
C PHE A 70 0.12 6.21 8.11
N TYR A 71 0.82 7.16 8.74
CA TYR A 71 0.40 8.55 8.65
C TYR A 71 1.23 9.37 7.65
N ALA A 72 2.26 8.78 7.05
CA ALA A 72 3.07 9.43 6.01
C ALA A 72 3.81 8.40 5.18
N PRO A 73 4.06 8.66 3.87
CA PRO A 73 4.90 7.79 3.06
C PRO A 73 6.37 7.99 3.38
N ALA A 74 7.25 7.11 2.89
CA ALA A 74 8.69 7.19 3.13
C ALA A 74 9.30 8.45 2.54
N SER A 75 8.77 8.94 1.41
CA SER A 75 9.20 10.18 0.78
C SER A 75 8.06 10.73 -0.05
N GLU A 76 8.14 12.02 -0.44
CA GLU A 76 7.08 12.68 -1.19
C GLU A 76 6.75 11.99 -2.52
N GLY A 77 7.74 11.44 -3.19
CA GLY A 77 7.53 10.82 -4.49
C GLY A 77 7.26 9.33 -4.44
N ALA A 78 7.12 8.74 -3.26
CA ALA A 78 6.98 7.29 -3.14
C ALA A 78 5.65 6.75 -3.65
N ILE A 79 4.58 7.53 -3.51
CA ILE A 79 3.23 7.09 -3.88
C ILE A 79 2.54 8.13 -4.75
N ASP A 80 1.56 7.66 -5.53
CA ASP A 80 0.64 8.49 -6.30
C ASP A 80 -0.76 8.31 -5.75
N GLU A 81 -1.63 9.30 -5.97
CA GLU A 81 -3.01 9.27 -5.51
C GLU A 81 -3.95 9.55 -6.67
N GLU A 82 -5.12 8.91 -6.64
CA GLU A 82 -6.12 9.07 -7.69
C GLU A 82 -7.52 8.90 -7.09
N SER A 83 -8.49 9.66 -7.59
CA SER A 83 -9.86 9.54 -7.13
C SER A 83 -10.44 8.18 -7.50
N ASP A 84 -11.14 7.55 -6.55
CA ASP A 84 -11.80 6.26 -6.74
C ASP A 84 -13.27 6.41 -6.37
N THR A 85 -14.14 6.26 -7.36
CA THR A 85 -15.58 6.38 -7.17
C THR A 85 -16.31 5.03 -7.21
N THR A 86 -15.56 3.94 -7.11
CA THR A 86 -16.10 2.58 -7.10
C THR A 86 -17.14 2.41 -6.00
N LEU A 87 -18.19 1.69 -6.28
CA LEU A 87 -19.29 1.40 -5.34
C LEU A 87 -20.02 2.66 -4.87
N GLY A 88 -19.99 3.73 -5.66
CA GLY A 88 -20.69 4.96 -5.31
C GLY A 88 -20.05 5.77 -4.19
N MET A 89 -18.86 5.39 -3.73
CA MET A 89 -18.12 6.10 -2.69
C MET A 89 -17.01 6.92 -3.32
N LEU A 90 -16.80 8.13 -2.78
CA LEU A 90 -15.67 8.95 -3.20
C LEU A 90 -14.51 8.69 -2.23
N ARG A 91 -13.47 8.03 -2.73
CA ARG A 91 -12.27 7.73 -1.96
C ARG A 91 -11.05 8.13 -2.77
N THR A 92 -9.89 8.19 -2.12
CA THR A 92 -8.62 8.44 -2.79
C THR A 92 -7.79 7.16 -2.76
N GLU A 93 -7.49 6.64 -3.93
CA GLU A 93 -6.69 5.44 -4.11
C GLU A 93 -5.21 5.80 -4.04
N VAL A 94 -4.40 4.92 -3.44
CA VAL A 94 -2.95 5.09 -3.31
C VAL A 94 -2.27 4.02 -4.14
N MET A 95 -1.28 4.43 -4.95
CA MET A 95 -0.54 3.55 -5.85
C MET A 95 0.96 3.74 -5.67
N CYS A 96 1.74 2.71 -5.98
CA CYS A 96 3.19 2.83 -6.03
C CYS A 96 3.58 3.71 -7.22
N SER A 97 4.32 4.78 -6.99
CA SER A 97 4.72 5.69 -8.07
C SER A 97 5.69 5.02 -9.04
N ASN A 98 6.40 3.98 -8.60
CA ASN A 98 7.41 3.31 -9.43
C ASN A 98 6.80 2.30 -10.40
N CYS A 99 5.80 1.51 -9.99
CA CYS A 99 5.21 0.48 -10.86
C CYS A 99 3.72 0.66 -11.13
N GLY A 100 3.08 1.62 -10.47
CA GLY A 100 1.65 1.85 -10.64
C GLY A 100 0.75 0.85 -9.93
N GLY A 101 1.32 -0.04 -9.11
CA GLY A 101 0.53 -1.05 -8.41
C GLY A 101 -0.40 -0.43 -7.36
N HIS A 102 -1.63 -0.94 -7.28
CA HIS A 102 -2.60 -0.51 -6.29
C HIS A 102 -2.16 -0.94 -4.90
N LEU A 103 -2.11 0.00 -3.95
CA LEU A 103 -1.68 -0.26 -2.58
C LEU A 103 -2.85 -0.25 -1.60
N GLY A 104 -3.75 0.71 -1.73
CA GLY A 104 -4.85 0.88 -0.81
C GLY A 104 -5.51 2.23 -0.99
N HIS A 105 -5.95 2.82 0.12
CA HIS A 105 -6.65 4.12 0.11
C HIS A 105 -6.13 5.02 1.21
N VAL A 106 -6.36 6.33 1.05
CA VAL A 106 -5.95 7.33 2.03
C VAL A 106 -7.18 8.11 2.51
N PHE A 107 -7.20 8.42 3.81
CA PHE A 107 -8.32 9.11 4.47
C PHE A 107 -7.81 10.26 5.31
N PRO A 108 -8.63 11.31 5.54
CA PRO A 108 -8.21 12.48 6.31
C PRO A 108 -8.40 12.35 7.83
N ASP A 109 -8.56 11.15 8.34
CA ASP A 109 -8.86 10.89 9.76
C ASP A 109 -7.69 10.23 10.49
N GLY A 110 -6.47 10.62 10.16
CA GLY A 110 -5.27 10.08 10.80
C GLY A 110 -4.77 10.90 11.97
N PRO A 111 -3.68 10.43 12.60
CA PRO A 111 -3.09 11.12 13.74
C PRO A 111 -2.19 12.28 13.32
N ALA A 112 -1.86 13.14 14.29
CA ALA A 112 -0.81 14.14 14.09
C ALA A 112 0.51 13.39 13.80
N PRO A 113 1.44 13.99 13.02
CA PRO A 113 1.45 15.39 12.57
C PRO A 113 0.68 15.64 11.28
N THR A 114 0.39 14.61 10.47
CA THR A 114 -0.20 14.83 9.16
C THR A 114 -1.72 14.89 9.14
N GLY A 115 -2.38 14.21 10.08
CA GLY A 115 -3.83 14.08 10.06
C GLY A 115 -4.33 13.12 8.99
N ILE A 116 -3.43 12.30 8.42
CA ILE A 116 -3.74 11.44 7.28
C ILE A 116 -3.60 9.97 7.69
N ARG A 117 -4.49 9.12 7.17
CA ARG A 117 -4.44 7.68 7.39
C ARG A 117 -4.31 6.97 6.05
N TYR A 118 -3.17 6.35 5.83
CA TYR A 118 -2.94 5.49 4.66
C TYR A 118 -3.26 4.05 5.06
N CYS A 119 -4.35 3.50 4.57
CA CYS A 119 -4.73 2.10 4.78
C CYS A 119 -4.20 1.28 3.61
N ILE A 120 -3.21 0.44 3.85
CA ILE A 120 -2.46 -0.25 2.81
C ILE A 120 -2.63 -1.76 2.97
N ASN A 121 -2.86 -2.46 1.85
CA ASN A 121 -2.97 -3.92 1.87
C ASN A 121 -1.62 -4.57 2.17
N SER A 122 -1.59 -5.53 3.11
CA SER A 122 -0.36 -6.26 3.42
C SER A 122 0.21 -6.97 2.20
N ALA A 123 -0.66 -7.51 1.33
CA ALA A 123 -0.22 -8.22 0.14
C ALA A 123 0.55 -7.31 -0.83
N ALA A 124 0.39 -5.99 -0.73
CA ALA A 124 1.11 -5.04 -1.57
C ALA A 124 2.48 -4.68 -1.00
N LEU A 125 2.80 -5.14 0.21
CA LEU A 125 4.00 -4.74 0.95
C LEU A 125 4.93 -5.91 1.23
N GLN A 126 6.21 -5.59 1.39
CA GLN A 126 7.21 -6.53 1.87
C GLN A 126 8.08 -5.79 2.88
N LEU A 127 8.09 -6.27 4.13
CA LEU A 127 8.86 -5.65 5.19
C LEU A 127 10.32 -6.12 5.14
N GLU A 128 11.23 -5.16 5.12
CA GLU A 128 12.66 -5.42 5.31
C GLU A 128 13.01 -4.88 6.70
N GLU A 129 13.27 -5.77 7.65
CA GLU A 129 13.58 -5.40 9.03
C GLU A 129 14.98 -4.79 9.14
N ASP A 130 15.10 -3.82 10.02
CA ASP A 130 16.38 -3.18 10.32
C ASP A 130 17.34 -4.12 11.06
#